data_2d8ef84facf258c0c5fa7fdcf4e23f08
#
_entry.id   2d8ef84facf258c0c5fa7fdcf4e23f08
#
_cell.length_a   1.000
_cell.length_b   1.000
_cell.length_c   1.000
_cell.angle_alpha   90.00
_cell.angle_beta   90.00
_cell.angle_gamma   90.00
#
_symmetry.space_group_name_H-M   'P 1'
#
loop_
_entity.id
_entity.type
_entity.pdbx_description
1 polymer ?
#
loop_
_entity_poly.entity_id
_entity_poly.type
_entity_poly.pdbx_seq_one_letter_code
_entity_poly.pdbx_strand_id
1 'polypeptide(L)'
;MNAKVPVSVVIPCFRCMLTLERAVVSVVRQTELPQELILVDDCSGDDTRSLMVQLQSRYSQGWIRLVLLETNVGAASARNAGWDLARGRFVAFLDADDAWHPRKIELQYKFMDSATDVVITGHGHVQLNALQDADDVTEAEFQRIPASYVFIKNPFVTSSFMVRKDLDFRFLAGRRYMEDHYFLMQVSSAGLGIAKARTHLAFIFKPIFGEAGLSADLLKMQRGELDNYRLIGRAGSISLLAVILLEAYSWLKFCRRYAIVWVRSISKVK
;
A
#
# COMPACT_ATOMS: atom_id res chain seq x y z
N MET A 1 9.18 13.07 -24.82
CA MET A 1 9.25 12.80 -23.38
C MET A 1 7.84 12.92 -22.84
N ASN A 2 7.31 11.88 -22.21
CA ASN A 2 6.01 11.95 -21.56
C ASN A 2 6.04 13.05 -20.49
N ALA A 3 5.00 13.87 -20.41
CA ALA A 3 4.87 14.91 -19.38
C ALA A 3 4.91 14.21 -18.00
N LYS A 4 5.70 14.77 -17.07
CA LYS A 4 5.73 14.27 -15.70
C LYS A 4 4.59 14.90 -14.90
N VAL A 5 3.83 14.06 -14.21
CA VAL A 5 2.77 14.51 -13.30
C VAL A 5 3.31 14.75 -11.88
N PRO A 6 2.70 15.64 -11.07
CA PRO A 6 3.19 15.99 -9.73
C PRO A 6 2.90 14.88 -8.70
N VAL A 7 3.37 13.69 -9.01
CA VAL A 7 3.28 12.48 -8.17
C VAL A 7 4.68 12.04 -7.79
N SER A 8 4.93 11.83 -6.50
CA SER A 8 6.12 11.13 -5.99
C SER A 8 5.76 9.68 -5.73
N VAL A 9 6.55 8.74 -6.23
CA VAL A 9 6.39 7.33 -5.91
C VAL A 9 7.36 6.96 -4.79
N VAL A 10 6.90 6.24 -3.77
CA VAL A 10 7.71 5.75 -2.64
C VAL A 10 7.69 4.23 -2.64
N ILE A 11 8.88 3.61 -2.67
CA ILE A 11 9.07 2.16 -2.54
C ILE A 11 9.90 1.91 -1.29
N PRO A 12 9.31 1.35 -0.20
CA PRO A 12 10.09 0.86 0.93
C PRO A 12 10.83 -0.43 0.55
N CYS A 13 12.13 -0.48 0.78
CA CYS A 13 13.02 -1.56 0.38
C CYS A 13 13.60 -2.24 1.63
N PHE A 14 13.42 -3.54 1.77
CA PHE A 14 14.07 -4.36 2.79
C PHE A 14 14.30 -5.76 2.25
N ARG A 15 15.57 -6.13 2.03
CA ARG A 15 15.97 -7.45 1.50
C ARG A 15 15.17 -7.85 0.26
N CYS A 16 15.06 -6.94 -0.69
CA CYS A 16 14.21 -7.07 -1.87
C CYS A 16 15.00 -7.15 -3.20
N MET A 17 16.26 -7.59 -3.17
CA MET A 17 17.14 -7.68 -4.33
C MET A 17 16.49 -8.41 -5.53
N LEU A 18 15.71 -9.47 -5.27
CA LEU A 18 15.10 -10.28 -6.34
C LEU A 18 13.83 -9.67 -6.96
N THR A 19 13.24 -8.67 -6.33
CA THR A 19 11.91 -8.16 -6.72
C THR A 19 11.93 -6.68 -7.08
N LEU A 20 12.83 -5.90 -6.51
CA LEU A 20 12.87 -4.44 -6.63
C LEU A 20 12.94 -3.96 -8.08
N GLU A 21 13.71 -4.62 -8.94
CA GLU A 21 13.83 -4.21 -10.34
C GLU A 21 12.47 -4.27 -11.06
N ARG A 22 11.66 -5.31 -10.81
CA ARG A 22 10.31 -5.43 -11.35
C ARG A 22 9.44 -4.25 -10.90
N ALA A 23 9.47 -3.89 -9.63
CA ALA A 23 8.72 -2.77 -9.08
C ALA A 23 9.13 -1.46 -9.78
N VAL A 24 10.43 -1.16 -9.86
CA VAL A 24 10.97 0.03 -10.52
C VAL A 24 10.61 0.08 -12.00
N VAL A 25 10.74 -1.03 -12.73
CA VAL A 25 10.38 -1.11 -14.16
C VAL A 25 8.90 -0.82 -14.36
N SER A 26 8.02 -1.27 -13.46
CA SER A 26 6.59 -0.98 -13.55
C SER A 26 6.27 0.53 -13.39
N VAL A 27 7.08 1.26 -12.63
CA VAL A 27 6.98 2.72 -12.51
C VAL A 27 7.54 3.44 -13.73
N VAL A 28 8.65 2.95 -14.29
CA VAL A 28 9.25 3.49 -15.53
C VAL A 28 8.32 3.34 -16.74
N ARG A 29 7.53 2.27 -16.76
CA ARG A 29 6.57 1.97 -17.85
C ARG A 29 5.23 2.66 -17.72
N GLN A 30 5.06 3.59 -16.78
CA GLN A 30 3.81 4.34 -16.65
C GLN A 30 3.58 5.23 -17.87
N THR A 31 2.33 5.31 -18.34
CA THR A 31 1.91 6.19 -19.44
C THR A 31 2.12 7.66 -19.10
N GLU A 32 1.87 8.02 -17.84
CA GLU A 32 2.26 9.30 -17.27
C GLU A 32 3.33 9.09 -16.19
N LEU A 33 4.52 9.61 -16.43
CA LEU A 33 5.64 9.43 -15.49
C LEU A 33 5.45 10.26 -14.24
N PRO A 34 5.71 9.70 -13.04
CA PRO A 34 5.76 10.50 -11.81
C PRO A 34 6.94 11.47 -11.86
N GLN A 35 6.83 12.55 -11.10
CA GLN A 35 7.87 13.58 -10.97
C GLN A 35 9.19 12.99 -10.45
N GLU A 36 9.10 12.04 -9.53
CA GLU A 36 10.24 11.35 -8.92
C GLU A 36 9.85 9.95 -8.41
N LEU A 37 10.87 9.11 -8.25
CA LEU A 37 10.79 7.81 -7.57
C LEU A 37 11.75 7.84 -6.37
N ILE A 38 11.24 7.54 -5.18
CA ILE A 38 12.01 7.52 -3.93
C ILE A 38 12.11 6.06 -3.47
N LEU A 39 13.31 5.52 -3.46
CA LEU A 39 13.62 4.20 -2.92
C LEU A 39 14.14 4.39 -1.49
N VAL A 40 13.49 3.76 -0.51
CA VAL A 40 13.85 3.89 0.91
C VAL A 40 14.41 2.56 1.39
N ASP A 41 15.72 2.46 1.57
CA ASP A 41 16.37 1.28 2.17
C ASP A 41 16.16 1.27 3.69
N ASP A 42 15.41 0.30 4.17
CA ASP A 42 15.14 0.08 5.59
C ASP A 42 16.22 -0.78 6.25
N CYS A 43 17.48 -0.42 6.01
CA CYS A 43 18.67 -1.10 6.55
C CYS A 43 18.70 -2.59 6.13
N SER A 44 18.72 -2.86 4.85
CA SER A 44 18.57 -4.23 4.28
C SER A 44 19.69 -5.20 4.66
N GLY A 45 20.96 -4.74 4.68
CA GLY A 45 22.12 -5.56 5.02
C GLY A 45 22.45 -6.66 4.01
N ASP A 46 21.87 -6.60 2.81
CA ASP A 46 22.16 -7.44 1.64
C ASP A 46 22.44 -6.58 0.40
N ASP A 47 22.48 -7.17 -0.80
CA ASP A 47 22.77 -6.46 -2.05
C ASP A 47 21.63 -5.55 -2.54
N THR A 48 20.55 -5.38 -1.78
CA THR A 48 19.44 -4.47 -2.12
C THR A 48 19.93 -3.05 -2.36
N ARG A 49 20.81 -2.53 -1.48
CA ARG A 49 21.39 -1.19 -1.62
C ARG A 49 22.24 -1.04 -2.89
N SER A 50 23.02 -2.05 -3.23
CA SER A 50 23.83 -2.06 -4.47
C SER A 50 22.94 -2.00 -5.71
N LEU A 51 21.83 -2.78 -5.71
CA LEU A 51 20.84 -2.73 -6.78
C LEU A 51 20.14 -1.36 -6.87
N MET A 52 19.80 -0.73 -5.75
CA MET A 52 19.21 0.62 -5.75
C MET A 52 20.13 1.65 -6.43
N VAL A 53 21.43 1.62 -6.14
CA VAL A 53 22.43 2.49 -6.79
C VAL A 53 22.53 2.20 -8.29
N GLN A 54 22.52 0.94 -8.70
CA GLN A 54 22.51 0.56 -10.12
C GLN A 54 21.25 1.06 -10.84
N LEU A 55 20.07 0.91 -10.22
CA LEU A 55 18.82 1.41 -10.78
C LEU A 55 18.82 2.94 -10.88
N GLN A 56 19.34 3.65 -9.87
CA GLN A 56 19.48 5.10 -9.91
C GLN A 56 20.36 5.56 -11.07
N SER A 57 21.47 4.87 -11.33
CA SER A 57 22.39 5.23 -12.42
C SER A 57 21.84 4.90 -13.82
N ARG A 58 20.96 3.88 -13.92
CA ARG A 58 20.35 3.45 -15.20
C ARG A 58 19.30 4.42 -15.72
N TYR A 59 18.57 5.09 -14.82
CA TYR A 59 17.49 6.01 -15.18
C TYR A 59 17.92 7.47 -14.97
N SER A 60 17.23 8.42 -15.62
CA SER A 60 17.60 9.83 -15.70
C SER A 60 18.15 10.40 -14.37
N GLN A 61 19.27 11.10 -14.41
CA GLN A 61 19.91 11.69 -13.22
C GLN A 61 18.92 12.48 -12.38
N GLY A 62 18.84 12.11 -11.10
CA GLY A 62 18.01 12.80 -10.11
C GLY A 62 16.53 12.42 -10.12
N TRP A 63 16.06 11.56 -11.04
CA TRP A 63 14.67 11.09 -11.02
C TRP A 63 14.44 10.02 -9.95
N ILE A 64 15.39 9.09 -9.77
CA ILE A 64 15.40 8.16 -8.64
C ILE A 64 16.21 8.78 -7.51
N ARG A 65 15.60 8.89 -6.34
CA ARG A 65 16.26 9.35 -5.11
C ARG A 65 16.37 8.20 -4.13
N LEU A 66 17.52 8.07 -3.49
CA LEU A 66 17.77 7.05 -2.48
C LEU A 66 17.69 7.68 -1.09
N VAL A 67 16.99 7.00 -0.19
CA VAL A 67 16.94 7.28 1.25
C VAL A 67 17.45 6.03 1.97
N LEU A 68 18.48 6.19 2.77
CA LEU A 68 19.15 5.06 3.44
C LEU A 68 18.96 5.23 4.94
N LEU A 69 18.17 4.35 5.54
CA LEU A 69 17.96 4.37 6.99
C LEU A 69 19.09 3.62 7.69
N GLU A 70 19.48 4.11 8.87
CA GLU A 70 20.57 3.52 9.66
C GLU A 70 20.15 2.25 10.42
N THR A 71 18.86 2.12 10.68
CA THR A 71 18.28 0.97 11.40
C THR A 71 16.99 0.52 10.71
N ASN A 72 16.64 -0.77 10.87
CA ASN A 72 15.36 -1.28 10.38
C ASN A 72 14.21 -0.77 11.26
N VAL A 73 13.41 0.13 10.70
CA VAL A 73 12.26 0.78 11.37
C VAL A 73 10.90 0.24 10.89
N GLY A 74 10.90 -0.65 9.91
CA GLY A 74 9.72 -1.28 9.32
C GLY A 74 9.07 -0.47 8.21
N ALA A 75 8.25 -1.15 7.39
CA ALA A 75 7.68 -0.61 6.17
C ALA A 75 6.86 0.68 6.38
N ALA A 76 6.10 0.78 7.47
CA ALA A 76 5.33 1.97 7.82
C ALA A 76 6.22 3.22 7.96
N SER A 77 7.30 3.11 8.75
CA SER A 77 8.23 4.21 8.98
C SER A 77 9.06 4.52 7.74
N ALA A 78 9.44 3.51 6.96
CA ALA A 78 10.13 3.70 5.69
C ALA A 78 9.26 4.44 4.66
N ARG A 79 7.95 4.11 4.58
CA ARG A 79 6.99 4.86 3.75
C ARG A 79 6.89 6.33 4.20
N ASN A 80 6.81 6.58 5.50
CA ASN A 80 6.77 7.94 6.04
C ASN A 80 8.04 8.72 5.68
N ALA A 81 9.22 8.13 5.84
CA ALA A 81 10.49 8.77 5.49
C ALA A 81 10.52 9.20 4.00
N GLY A 82 10.05 8.33 3.10
CA GLY A 82 9.90 8.67 1.68
C GLY A 82 8.84 9.74 1.44
N TRP A 83 7.70 9.66 2.14
CA TRP A 83 6.61 10.63 2.02
C TRP A 83 7.04 12.05 2.44
N ASP A 84 7.74 12.17 3.57
CA ASP A 84 8.19 13.47 4.08
C ASP A 84 9.17 14.15 3.11
N LEU A 85 9.94 13.38 2.37
CA LEU A 85 10.88 13.87 1.35
C LEU A 85 10.25 14.07 -0.05
N ALA A 86 9.01 13.65 -0.25
CA ALA A 86 8.30 13.76 -1.52
C ALA A 86 8.12 15.23 -1.93
N ARG A 87 8.22 15.51 -3.23
CA ARG A 87 8.07 16.85 -3.83
C ARG A 87 6.78 16.99 -4.65
N GLY A 88 6.19 15.87 -5.03
CA GLY A 88 4.93 15.85 -5.76
C GLY A 88 3.76 16.31 -4.89
N ARG A 89 2.69 16.77 -5.53
CA ARG A 89 1.43 17.11 -4.86
C ARG A 89 0.72 15.87 -4.30
N PHE A 90 1.00 14.72 -4.90
CA PHE A 90 0.50 13.42 -4.47
C PHE A 90 1.66 12.47 -4.20
N VAL A 91 1.42 11.50 -3.32
CA VAL A 91 2.37 10.42 -3.02
C VAL A 91 1.68 9.08 -3.29
N ALA A 92 2.32 8.23 -4.10
CA ALA A 92 1.85 6.89 -4.38
C ALA A 92 2.83 5.87 -3.79
N PHE A 93 2.30 4.83 -3.15
CA PHE A 93 3.11 3.78 -2.52
C PHE A 93 3.08 2.51 -3.35
N LEU A 94 4.25 1.88 -3.50
CA LEU A 94 4.41 0.58 -4.14
C LEU A 94 5.33 -0.29 -3.27
N ASP A 95 4.88 -1.47 -2.91
CA ASP A 95 5.74 -2.43 -2.22
C ASP A 95 6.78 -3.01 -3.19
N ALA A 96 8.00 -3.26 -2.72
CA ALA A 96 9.14 -3.65 -3.55
C ALA A 96 8.98 -5.03 -4.22
N ASP A 97 7.98 -5.81 -3.82
CA ASP A 97 7.65 -7.12 -4.38
C ASP A 97 6.42 -7.13 -5.29
N ASP A 98 5.82 -5.95 -5.54
CA ASP A 98 4.65 -5.78 -6.39
C ASP A 98 5.00 -5.09 -7.72
N ALA A 99 4.00 -4.88 -8.59
CA ALA A 99 4.12 -4.09 -9.81
C ALA A 99 2.81 -3.38 -10.13
N TRP A 100 2.88 -2.34 -10.96
CA TRP A 100 1.72 -1.58 -11.40
C TRP A 100 1.38 -1.81 -12.86
N HIS A 101 0.08 -1.68 -13.15
CA HIS A 101 -0.44 -1.51 -14.50
C HIS A 101 0.09 -0.20 -15.11
N PRO A 102 0.44 -0.15 -16.42
CA PRO A 102 1.02 1.04 -17.06
C PRO A 102 0.22 2.33 -16.89
N ARG A 103 -1.09 2.26 -16.76
CA ARG A 103 -1.96 3.43 -16.61
C ARG A 103 -2.34 3.78 -15.18
N LYS A 104 -1.69 3.19 -14.17
CA LYS A 104 -2.08 3.41 -12.76
C LYS A 104 -1.92 4.87 -12.34
N ILE A 105 -0.77 5.47 -12.62
CA ILE A 105 -0.50 6.86 -12.24
C ILE A 105 -1.46 7.81 -12.98
N GLU A 106 -1.60 7.65 -14.30
CA GLU A 106 -2.49 8.45 -15.12
C GLU A 106 -3.93 8.48 -14.56
N LEU A 107 -4.51 7.30 -14.35
CA LEU A 107 -5.93 7.17 -13.96
C LEU A 107 -6.19 7.71 -12.55
N GLN A 108 -5.31 7.42 -11.59
CA GLN A 108 -5.46 7.95 -10.24
C GLN A 108 -5.19 9.46 -10.16
N TYR A 109 -4.14 9.94 -10.83
CA TYR A 109 -3.82 11.36 -10.85
C TYR A 109 -4.96 12.16 -11.45
N LYS A 110 -5.47 11.78 -12.63
CA LYS A 110 -6.60 12.44 -13.30
C LYS A 110 -7.81 12.58 -12.37
N PHE A 111 -8.14 11.52 -11.63
CA PHE A 111 -9.24 11.56 -10.68
C PHE A 111 -8.94 12.49 -9.48
N MET A 112 -7.79 12.32 -8.82
CA MET A 112 -7.45 13.08 -7.62
C MET A 112 -7.20 14.56 -7.90
N ASP A 113 -6.79 14.92 -9.11
CA ASP A 113 -6.61 16.29 -9.53
C ASP A 113 -7.94 17.03 -9.61
N SER A 114 -9.00 16.36 -10.06
CA SER A 114 -10.35 16.90 -10.16
C SER A 114 -11.16 16.80 -8.85
N ALA A 115 -10.96 15.75 -8.04
CA ALA A 115 -11.71 15.49 -6.82
C ALA A 115 -11.02 16.11 -5.59
N THR A 116 -11.23 17.42 -5.37
CA THR A 116 -10.51 18.17 -4.30
C THR A 116 -10.86 17.72 -2.89
N ASP A 117 -12.01 17.11 -2.68
CA ASP A 117 -12.51 16.57 -1.41
C ASP A 117 -11.97 15.17 -1.09
N VAL A 118 -11.32 14.49 -2.06
CA VAL A 118 -10.71 13.17 -1.87
C VAL A 118 -9.23 13.32 -1.55
N VAL A 119 -8.82 12.74 -0.41
CA VAL A 119 -7.43 12.79 0.06
C VAL A 119 -6.67 11.49 -0.18
N ILE A 120 -7.37 10.36 -0.31
CA ILE A 120 -6.79 9.03 -0.59
C ILE A 120 -7.61 8.34 -1.68
N THR A 121 -6.90 7.73 -2.62
CA THR A 121 -7.48 6.75 -3.55
C THR A 121 -6.77 5.41 -3.45
N GLY A 122 -7.52 4.35 -3.74
CA GLY A 122 -7.00 3.01 -3.97
C GLY A 122 -7.77 2.32 -5.09
N HIS A 123 -7.30 1.15 -5.50
CA HIS A 123 -7.92 0.39 -6.59
C HIS A 123 -7.83 -1.11 -6.34
N GLY A 124 -8.40 -1.92 -7.24
CA GLY A 124 -8.28 -3.36 -7.23
C GLY A 124 -6.86 -3.84 -7.54
N HIS A 125 -6.60 -5.10 -7.25
CA HIS A 125 -5.36 -5.79 -7.56
C HIS A 125 -5.64 -7.20 -8.09
N VAL A 126 -4.70 -7.71 -8.89
CA VAL A 126 -4.67 -9.10 -9.32
C VAL A 126 -3.51 -9.80 -8.62
N GLN A 127 -3.74 -11.02 -8.17
CA GLN A 127 -2.67 -11.88 -7.69
C GLN A 127 -2.11 -12.68 -8.87
N LEU A 128 -0.82 -12.56 -9.12
CA LEU A 128 -0.13 -13.23 -10.21
C LEU A 128 0.98 -14.13 -9.69
N ASN A 129 1.17 -15.28 -10.35
CA ASN A 129 2.33 -16.14 -10.13
C ASN A 129 3.51 -15.76 -11.04
N ALA A 130 3.24 -15.06 -12.15
CA ALA A 130 4.21 -14.52 -13.10
C ALA A 130 3.64 -13.25 -13.75
N LEU A 131 4.50 -12.42 -14.35
CA LEU A 131 4.04 -11.29 -15.16
C LEU A 131 3.21 -11.81 -16.32
N GLN A 132 1.96 -11.41 -16.36
CA GLN A 132 1.06 -11.55 -17.52
C GLN A 132 0.93 -10.19 -18.17
N ASP A 133 0.58 -10.18 -19.45
CA ASP A 133 0.22 -8.93 -20.11
C ASP A 133 -0.98 -8.32 -19.38
N ALA A 134 -0.88 -7.03 -19.12
CA ALA A 134 -1.95 -6.29 -18.45
C ALA A 134 -3.14 -6.21 -19.43
N ASP A 135 -4.34 -6.44 -18.91
CA ASP A 135 -5.56 -6.18 -19.67
C ASP A 135 -5.55 -4.72 -20.17
N ASP A 136 -6.18 -4.48 -21.31
CA ASP A 136 -6.30 -3.12 -21.85
C ASP A 136 -7.30 -2.30 -21.03
N VAL A 137 -6.77 -1.65 -19.99
CA VAL A 137 -7.54 -0.78 -19.09
C VAL A 137 -7.53 0.64 -19.63
N THR A 138 -8.64 1.09 -20.18
CA THR A 138 -8.78 2.46 -20.72
C THR A 138 -9.30 3.47 -19.71
N GLU A 139 -10.11 3.05 -18.74
CA GLU A 139 -10.75 3.91 -17.74
C GLU A 139 -10.77 3.26 -16.35
N ALA A 140 -10.87 4.09 -15.32
CA ALA A 140 -11.11 3.67 -13.94
C ALA A 140 -12.16 4.59 -13.30
N GLU A 141 -13.28 3.99 -12.93
CA GLU A 141 -14.33 4.70 -12.18
C GLU A 141 -14.02 4.63 -10.69
N PHE A 142 -13.79 5.80 -10.08
CA PHE A 142 -13.57 5.93 -8.64
C PHE A 142 -14.86 6.31 -7.93
N GLN A 143 -15.22 5.55 -6.91
CA GLN A 143 -16.39 5.78 -6.08
C GLN A 143 -15.94 6.10 -4.64
N ARG A 144 -16.54 7.11 -4.02
CA ARG A 144 -16.30 7.41 -2.60
C ARG A 144 -16.80 6.25 -1.75
N ILE A 145 -16.02 5.90 -0.74
CA ILE A 145 -16.37 4.85 0.21
C ILE A 145 -16.74 5.47 1.56
N PRO A 146 -17.83 5.01 2.19
CA PRO A 146 -18.23 5.53 3.49
C PRO A 146 -17.28 5.09 4.60
N ALA A 147 -17.17 5.89 5.66
CA ALA A 147 -16.34 5.58 6.82
C ALA A 147 -16.65 4.21 7.43
N SER A 148 -17.93 3.86 7.52
CA SER A 148 -18.38 2.55 8.02
C SER A 148 -17.76 1.36 7.28
N TYR A 149 -17.55 1.49 5.96
CA TYR A 149 -16.91 0.44 5.16
C TYR A 149 -15.44 0.26 5.57
N VAL A 150 -14.72 1.37 5.82
CA VAL A 150 -13.31 1.33 6.24
C VAL A 150 -13.14 0.65 7.60
N PHE A 151 -14.07 0.87 8.54
CA PHE A 151 -14.03 0.20 9.85
C PHE A 151 -14.27 -1.31 9.76
N ILE A 152 -15.15 -1.75 8.86
CA ILE A 152 -15.48 -3.16 8.70
C ILE A 152 -14.40 -3.93 7.95
N LYS A 153 -13.77 -3.30 6.96
CA LYS A 153 -12.84 -3.95 6.02
C LYS A 153 -11.78 -2.98 5.54
N ASN A 154 -10.51 -3.44 5.50
CA ASN A 154 -9.49 -2.73 4.75
C ASN A 154 -9.85 -2.74 3.25
N PRO A 155 -10.14 -1.57 2.63
CA PRO A 155 -10.61 -1.50 1.25
C PRO A 155 -9.54 -1.76 0.21
N PHE A 156 -8.25 -1.58 0.55
CA PHE A 156 -7.14 -1.59 -0.40
C PHE A 156 -5.93 -2.35 0.13
N VAL A 157 -5.02 -2.67 -0.78
CA VAL A 157 -3.62 -2.99 -0.48
C VAL A 157 -2.77 -1.72 -0.58
N THR A 158 -1.68 -1.62 0.18
CA THR A 158 -0.84 -0.42 0.22
C THR A 158 -0.28 -0.04 -1.15
N SER A 159 0.08 -1.03 -1.98
CA SER A 159 0.54 -0.83 -3.37
C SER A 159 -0.50 -0.17 -4.29
N SER A 160 -1.75 0.02 -3.83
CA SER A 160 -2.77 0.73 -4.58
C SER A 160 -2.94 2.20 -4.17
N PHE A 161 -2.34 2.64 -3.06
CA PHE A 161 -2.57 3.98 -2.53
C PHE A 161 -1.97 5.07 -3.40
N MET A 162 -2.74 6.16 -3.54
CA MET A 162 -2.25 7.50 -3.85
C MET A 162 -2.92 8.46 -2.86
N VAL A 163 -2.12 9.32 -2.24
CA VAL A 163 -2.56 10.23 -1.17
C VAL A 163 -2.15 11.66 -1.49
N ARG A 164 -2.85 12.65 -0.95
CA ARG A 164 -2.37 14.04 -0.96
C ARG A 164 -1.13 14.16 -0.07
N LYS A 165 -0.10 14.83 -0.58
CA LYS A 165 1.18 14.97 0.15
C LYS A 165 0.99 15.72 1.48
N ASP A 166 0.16 16.74 1.49
CA ASP A 166 -0.11 17.65 2.61
C ASP A 166 -1.08 17.09 3.66
N LEU A 167 -1.46 15.81 3.54
CA LEU A 167 -2.28 15.14 4.53
C LEU A 167 -1.53 15.04 5.87
N ASP A 168 -2.15 15.49 6.97
CA ASP A 168 -1.55 15.51 8.32
C ASP A 168 -1.38 14.12 8.96
N PHE A 169 -2.02 13.10 8.38
CA PHE A 169 -1.93 11.71 8.86
C PHE A 169 -0.72 10.99 8.25
N ARG A 170 -0.14 10.08 9.03
CA ARG A 170 0.98 9.21 8.62
C ARG A 170 0.71 7.77 9.03
N PHE A 171 1.41 6.82 8.42
CA PHE A 171 1.42 5.45 8.93
C PHE A 171 1.98 5.44 10.36
N LEU A 172 1.39 4.64 11.26
CA LEU A 172 1.85 4.56 12.65
C LEU A 172 3.25 3.92 12.71
N ALA A 173 4.22 4.72 13.11
CA ALA A 173 5.63 4.30 13.20
C ALA A 173 5.81 3.07 14.10
N GLY A 174 6.71 2.16 13.71
CA GLY A 174 7.00 0.92 14.43
C GLY A 174 5.92 -0.15 14.34
N ARG A 175 4.79 0.12 13.69
CA ARG A 175 3.74 -0.86 13.47
C ARG A 175 4.06 -1.73 12.26
N ARG A 176 3.92 -3.05 12.44
CA ARG A 176 4.25 -4.04 11.38
C ARG A 176 3.02 -4.73 10.78
N TYR A 177 1.88 -4.69 11.48
CA TYR A 177 0.66 -5.40 11.09
C TYR A 177 -0.52 -4.45 11.09
N MET A 178 -1.31 -4.46 9.99
CA MET A 178 -2.53 -3.65 9.84
C MET A 178 -2.29 -2.13 9.97
N GLU A 179 -1.08 -1.66 9.67
CA GLU A 179 -0.71 -0.23 9.70
C GLU A 179 -1.45 0.58 8.65
N ASP A 180 -1.66 -0.01 7.49
CA ASP A 180 -2.41 0.55 6.36
C ASP A 180 -3.89 0.73 6.72
N HIS A 181 -4.49 -0.28 7.36
CA HIS A 181 -5.87 -0.20 7.81
C HIS A 181 -6.06 0.86 8.91
N TYR A 182 -5.12 0.92 9.88
CA TYR A 182 -5.16 1.96 10.91
C TYR A 182 -5.07 3.37 10.31
N PHE A 183 -4.17 3.58 9.36
CA PHE A 183 -4.03 4.85 8.64
C PHE A 183 -5.34 5.25 7.95
N LEU A 184 -5.99 4.34 7.23
CA LEU A 184 -7.29 4.60 6.60
C LEU A 184 -8.39 4.90 7.61
N MET A 185 -8.41 4.20 8.76
CA MET A 185 -9.36 4.48 9.83
C MET A 185 -9.19 5.89 10.42
N GLN A 186 -7.94 6.34 10.64
CA GLN A 186 -7.66 7.70 11.13
C GLN A 186 -8.19 8.75 10.15
N VAL A 187 -7.87 8.63 8.87
CA VAL A 187 -8.31 9.56 7.82
C VAL A 187 -9.84 9.57 7.69
N SER A 188 -10.45 8.38 7.74
CA SER A 188 -11.91 8.23 7.67
C SER A 188 -12.61 8.81 8.91
N SER A 189 -12.02 8.66 10.11
CA SER A 189 -12.53 9.24 11.36
C SER A 189 -12.50 10.76 11.36
N ALA A 190 -11.58 11.36 10.63
CA ALA A 190 -11.50 12.81 10.44
C ALA A 190 -12.50 13.34 9.40
N GLY A 191 -13.35 12.48 8.83
CA GLY A 191 -14.33 12.87 7.81
C GLY A 191 -13.74 13.17 6.43
N LEU A 192 -12.48 12.81 6.19
CA LEU A 192 -11.80 13.06 4.94
C LEU A 192 -12.18 12.03 3.86
N GLY A 193 -12.28 12.48 2.61
CA GLY A 193 -12.76 11.68 1.49
C GLY A 193 -11.76 10.59 1.07
N ILE A 194 -12.23 9.35 1.00
CA ILE A 194 -11.51 8.20 0.45
C ILE A 194 -12.31 7.65 -0.73
N ALA A 195 -11.65 7.35 -1.84
CA ALA A 195 -12.31 6.78 -3.02
C ALA A 195 -11.61 5.51 -3.50
N LYS A 196 -12.36 4.63 -4.14
CA LYS A 196 -11.90 3.35 -4.65
C LYS A 196 -12.35 3.11 -6.08
N ALA A 197 -11.44 2.66 -6.94
CA ALA A 197 -11.78 2.04 -8.21
C ALA A 197 -11.85 0.51 -8.07
N ARG A 198 -12.77 -0.13 -8.80
CA ARG A 198 -12.81 -1.60 -8.92
C ARG A 198 -11.76 -2.13 -9.87
N THR A 199 -11.32 -1.31 -10.81
CA THR A 199 -10.29 -1.61 -11.81
C THR A 199 -9.01 -2.13 -11.13
N HIS A 200 -8.41 -3.16 -11.68
CA HIS A 200 -7.19 -3.77 -11.16
C HIS A 200 -5.96 -3.08 -11.76
N LEU A 201 -5.27 -2.26 -10.96
CA LEU A 201 -4.11 -1.48 -11.40
C LEU A 201 -2.82 -1.83 -10.62
N ALA A 202 -2.86 -2.87 -9.79
CA ALA A 202 -1.68 -3.45 -9.14
C ALA A 202 -1.64 -4.96 -9.31
N PHE A 203 -0.44 -5.49 -9.42
CA PHE A 203 -0.12 -6.91 -9.50
C PHE A 203 0.63 -7.32 -8.25
N ILE A 204 0.08 -8.27 -7.50
CA ILE A 204 0.64 -8.81 -6.26
C ILE A 204 1.21 -10.20 -6.55
N PHE A 205 2.48 -10.42 -6.27
CA PHE A 205 3.20 -11.65 -6.62
C PHE A 205 3.38 -12.61 -5.45
N LYS A 206 2.81 -12.30 -4.31
CA LYS A 206 2.83 -13.19 -3.15
C LYS A 206 1.41 -13.61 -2.76
N PRO A 207 1.25 -14.81 -2.15
CA PRO A 207 -0.04 -15.27 -1.68
C PRO A 207 -0.65 -14.31 -0.66
N ILE A 208 -1.94 -14.03 -0.78
CA ILE A 208 -2.65 -13.05 0.07
C ILE A 208 -2.73 -13.53 1.53
N PHE A 209 -2.72 -14.84 1.80
CA PHE A 209 -2.85 -15.41 3.15
C PHE A 209 -2.00 -16.67 3.34
N GLY A 210 -1.24 -16.72 4.43
CA GLY A 210 -0.76 -17.94 5.05
C GLY A 210 0.51 -18.55 4.47
N GLU A 211 1.12 -18.02 3.41
CA GLU A 211 2.27 -18.70 2.78
C GLU A 211 3.58 -17.88 2.84
N ALA A 212 3.53 -16.55 2.85
CA ALA A 212 4.75 -15.73 2.93
C ALA A 212 4.47 -14.27 3.38
N GLY A 213 5.49 -13.59 3.89
CA GLY A 213 5.45 -12.20 4.33
C GLY A 213 4.67 -11.98 5.64
N LEU A 214 4.38 -10.73 5.97
CA LEU A 214 3.69 -10.36 7.21
C LEU A 214 2.26 -10.93 7.28
N SER A 215 1.57 -11.05 6.15
CA SER A 215 0.20 -11.58 6.06
C SER A 215 0.09 -13.09 6.32
N ALA A 216 1.23 -13.81 6.41
CA ALA A 216 1.25 -15.22 6.78
C ALA A 216 0.91 -15.46 8.26
N ASP A 217 1.22 -14.52 9.14
CA ASP A 217 0.94 -14.61 10.57
C ASP A 217 -0.48 -14.13 10.91
N LEU A 218 -1.45 -15.05 10.76
CA LEU A 218 -2.86 -14.73 10.99
C LEU A 218 -3.16 -14.21 12.39
N LEU A 219 -2.41 -14.69 13.42
CA LEU A 219 -2.62 -14.24 14.81
C LEU A 219 -2.12 -12.81 15.01
N LYS A 220 -0.96 -12.46 14.45
CA LYS A 220 -0.45 -11.09 14.54
C LYS A 220 -1.32 -10.12 13.72
N MET A 221 -1.80 -10.54 12.55
CA MET A 221 -2.79 -9.77 11.78
C MET A 221 -4.06 -9.52 12.58
N GLN A 222 -4.59 -10.57 13.25
CA GLN A 222 -5.78 -10.45 14.11
C GLN A 222 -5.55 -9.48 15.26
N ARG A 223 -4.42 -9.63 15.99
CA ARG A 223 -4.06 -8.70 17.08
C ARG A 223 -3.93 -7.26 16.57
N GLY A 224 -3.30 -7.07 15.42
CA GLY A 224 -3.20 -5.76 14.78
C GLY A 224 -4.56 -5.14 14.47
N GLU A 225 -5.53 -5.92 13.96
CA GLU A 225 -6.88 -5.42 13.68
C GLU A 225 -7.62 -5.02 14.97
N LEU A 226 -7.55 -5.84 16.03
CA LEU A 226 -8.16 -5.52 17.34
C LEU A 226 -7.54 -4.26 17.96
N ASP A 227 -6.21 -4.14 17.90
CA ASP A 227 -5.52 -2.96 18.41
C ASP A 227 -5.91 -1.69 17.64
N ASN A 228 -6.17 -1.78 16.33
CA ASN A 228 -6.68 -0.65 15.55
C ASN A 228 -8.02 -0.15 16.12
N TYR A 229 -8.98 -1.05 16.37
CA TYR A 229 -10.29 -0.65 16.93
C TYR A 229 -10.14 0.00 18.30
N ARG A 230 -9.29 -0.55 19.17
CA ARG A 230 -9.02 0.03 20.49
C ARG A 230 -8.37 1.41 20.42
N LEU A 231 -7.41 1.60 19.52
CA LEU A 231 -6.74 2.89 19.33
C LEU A 231 -7.72 3.95 18.83
N ILE A 232 -8.53 3.63 17.83
CA ILE A 232 -9.55 4.54 17.28
C ILE A 232 -10.65 4.85 18.33
N GLY A 233 -11.03 3.85 19.13
CA GLY A 233 -11.98 4.04 20.24
C GLY A 233 -11.41 4.94 21.35
N ARG A 234 -10.12 4.74 21.74
CA ARG A 234 -9.44 5.61 22.72
C ARG A 234 -9.27 7.05 22.23
N ALA A 235 -9.12 7.24 20.93
CA ALA A 235 -9.11 8.57 20.32
C ALA A 235 -10.51 9.23 20.27
N GLY A 236 -11.57 8.55 20.75
CA GLY A 236 -12.92 9.07 20.74
C GLY A 236 -13.63 9.09 19.39
N SER A 237 -13.03 8.48 18.38
CA SER A 237 -13.58 8.49 17.01
C SER A 237 -14.77 7.56 16.83
N ILE A 238 -14.91 6.54 17.67
CA ILE A 238 -16.04 5.60 17.71
C ILE A 238 -16.41 5.29 19.15
N SER A 239 -17.68 4.92 19.40
CA SER A 239 -18.15 4.57 20.74
C SER A 239 -17.57 3.23 21.22
N LEU A 240 -17.53 3.01 22.55
CA LEU A 240 -17.10 1.74 23.13
C LEU A 240 -17.92 0.55 22.62
N LEU A 241 -19.23 0.75 22.46
CA LEU A 241 -20.11 -0.29 21.88
C LEU A 241 -19.69 -0.64 20.45
N ALA A 242 -19.35 0.36 19.64
CA ALA A 242 -18.86 0.11 18.28
C ALA A 242 -17.53 -0.67 18.28
N VAL A 243 -16.61 -0.35 19.21
CA VAL A 243 -15.35 -1.13 19.38
C VAL A 243 -15.67 -2.60 19.68
N ILE A 244 -16.54 -2.87 20.65
CA ILE A 244 -16.93 -4.25 21.04
C ILE A 244 -17.53 -5.00 19.85
N LEU A 245 -18.44 -4.38 19.10
CA LEU A 245 -19.09 -5.00 17.94
C LEU A 245 -18.08 -5.28 16.81
N LEU A 246 -17.16 -4.36 16.55
CA LEU A 246 -16.11 -4.53 15.54
C LEU A 246 -15.12 -5.62 15.95
N GLU A 247 -14.75 -5.71 17.23
CA GLU A 247 -13.89 -6.79 17.73
C GLU A 247 -14.58 -8.16 17.58
N ALA A 248 -15.86 -8.27 17.97
CA ALA A 248 -16.63 -9.50 17.80
C ALA A 248 -16.73 -9.92 16.32
N TYR A 249 -17.00 -8.97 15.43
CA TYR A 249 -17.02 -9.23 13.99
C TYR A 249 -15.64 -9.63 13.45
N SER A 250 -14.57 -9.01 13.94
CA SER A 250 -13.19 -9.38 13.57
C SER A 250 -12.86 -10.82 13.97
N TRP A 251 -13.29 -11.27 15.14
CA TRP A 251 -13.14 -12.67 15.56
C TRP A 251 -13.89 -13.64 14.64
N LEU A 252 -15.10 -13.30 14.19
CA LEU A 252 -15.84 -14.12 13.22
C LEU A 252 -15.09 -14.23 11.89
N LYS A 253 -14.54 -13.11 11.40
CA LYS A 253 -13.68 -13.11 10.19
C LYS A 253 -12.44 -13.97 10.38
N PHE A 254 -11.80 -13.92 11.55
CA PHE A 254 -10.63 -14.70 11.87
C PHE A 254 -10.93 -16.20 11.87
N CYS A 255 -11.99 -16.64 12.56
CA CYS A 255 -12.42 -18.04 12.58
C CYS A 255 -12.66 -18.58 11.15
N ARG A 256 -13.35 -17.79 10.31
CA ARG A 256 -13.55 -18.14 8.90
C ARG A 256 -12.23 -18.28 8.14
N ARG A 257 -11.30 -17.32 8.30
CA ARG A 257 -9.97 -17.37 7.63
C ARG A 257 -9.18 -18.58 8.08
N TYR A 258 -9.17 -18.86 9.38
CA TYR A 258 -8.49 -20.00 9.96
C TYR A 258 -9.03 -21.33 9.41
N ALA A 259 -10.35 -21.47 9.34
CA ALA A 259 -10.99 -22.65 8.77
C ALA A 259 -10.61 -22.86 7.29
N ILE A 260 -10.58 -21.80 6.48
CA ILE A 260 -10.17 -21.86 5.06
C ILE A 260 -8.71 -22.34 4.94
N VAL A 261 -7.79 -21.78 5.73
CA VAL A 261 -6.37 -22.16 5.70
C VAL A 261 -6.21 -23.62 6.15
N TRP A 262 -6.92 -24.03 7.19
CA TRP A 262 -6.91 -25.40 7.70
C TRP A 262 -7.38 -26.41 6.65
N VAL A 263 -8.52 -26.14 5.99
CA VAL A 263 -9.03 -26.99 4.89
C VAL A 263 -8.03 -27.09 3.75
N ARG A 264 -7.40 -25.97 3.35
CA ARG A 264 -6.37 -25.97 2.30
C ARG A 264 -5.13 -26.78 2.67
N SER A 265 -4.71 -26.77 3.95
CA SER A 265 -3.56 -27.55 4.41
C SER A 265 -3.83 -29.06 4.31
N ILE A 266 -5.05 -29.50 4.60
CA ILE A 266 -5.45 -30.90 4.45
C ILE A 266 -5.47 -31.33 2.97
N SER A 267 -5.94 -30.45 2.08
CA SER A 267 -6.02 -30.74 0.64
C SER A 267 -4.65 -30.80 -0.06
N LYS A 268 -3.60 -30.18 0.52
CA LYS A 268 -2.22 -30.26 -0.01
C LYS A 268 -1.46 -31.53 0.43
N VAL A 269 -2.00 -32.29 1.39
CA VAL A 269 -1.40 -33.54 1.91
C VAL A 269 -1.93 -34.79 1.18
N LYS A 270 -2.93 -34.65 0.34
CA LYS A 270 -3.41 -35.64 -0.62
C LYS A 270 -2.85 -35.37 -2.00
#